data_3660938fbf7d9c79b8f302ab87996c64
#
_entry.id   3660938fbf7d9c79b8f302ab87996c64
#
_cell.length_a   1.000
_cell.length_b   1.000
_cell.length_c   1.000
_cell.angle_alpha   90.00
_cell.angle_beta   90.00
_cell.angle_gamma   90.00
#
_symmetry.space_group_name_H-M   'P 1'
#
loop_
_entity.id
_entity.type
_entity.pdbx_description
1 polymer ?
#
loop_
_entity_poly.entity_id
_entity_poly.type
_entity_poly.pdbx_seq_one_letter_code
_entity_poly.pdbx_strand_id
1 'polypeptide(L)'
;TKIFKFFDDSFILGVTATPLSSNIKLPMYENYQELYVGETIEDLIENRYLASANMFSYNVGLTSLEVGANGDYTVKSSEDLYTNVDMLSKLVGAYEETSKGKKTLIFNNGIQTSIQVFHAFKKAGYPIAHLDNTNTKKERDFILKWFKKTPNAIITSVSILTTGFDEPTIESIILNRATKSLTLYYQMIGRGSRILNNKSTFNVVDLGNNFHRFGPWGADLDWQRMFKAPDYYLDAILSDEEIEGAFRFELPAEIKNEFSKSNELYFDIKKEY
;
A
#
# COMPACT_ATOMS: atom_id res chain seq x y z
N THR A 1 -6.23 25.08 9.70
CA THR A 1 -5.05 24.65 10.48
C THR A 1 -4.38 25.83 11.16
N LYS A 2 -3.53 25.60 12.19
CA LYS A 2 -2.82 26.69 12.90
C LYS A 2 -1.93 27.50 11.94
N ILE A 3 -1.36 26.87 10.91
CA ILE A 3 -0.49 27.53 9.90
C ILE A 3 -1.25 28.61 9.13
N PHE A 4 -2.45 28.33 8.64
CA PHE A 4 -3.26 29.30 7.87
C PHE A 4 -3.59 30.56 8.69
N LYS A 5 -3.76 30.43 10.02
CA LYS A 5 -4.04 31.56 10.92
C LYS A 5 -2.84 32.48 11.15
N PHE A 6 -1.61 32.01 10.89
CA PHE A 6 -0.40 32.81 11.05
C PHE A 6 0.01 33.56 9.77
N PHE A 7 -0.57 33.18 8.62
CA PHE A 7 -0.17 33.67 7.31
C PHE A 7 -1.39 34.14 6.51
N ASP A 8 -2.26 34.93 7.12
CA ASP A 8 -3.53 35.39 6.54
C ASP A 8 -3.36 36.11 5.19
N ASP A 9 -2.23 36.84 4.99
CA ASP A 9 -1.92 37.61 3.77
C ASP A 9 -0.94 36.86 2.83
N SER A 10 -0.68 35.57 3.07
CA SER A 10 0.31 34.82 2.31
C SER A 10 -0.34 33.85 1.32
N PHE A 11 0.28 33.72 0.15
CA PHE A 11 -0.06 32.66 -0.78
C PHE A 11 0.48 31.32 -0.23
N ILE A 12 -0.39 30.33 -0.06
CA ILE A 12 -0.05 29.02 0.47
C ILE A 12 -0.15 27.96 -0.63
N LEU A 13 0.99 27.38 -1.00
CA LEU A 13 1.08 26.26 -1.94
C LEU A 13 1.25 24.96 -1.17
N GLY A 14 0.31 24.03 -1.32
CA GLY A 14 0.42 22.64 -0.86
C GLY A 14 0.88 21.73 -1.99
N VAL A 15 1.83 20.84 -1.74
CA VAL A 15 2.29 19.84 -2.71
C VAL A 15 2.04 18.44 -2.15
N THR A 16 1.35 17.61 -2.91
CA THR A 16 1.05 16.22 -2.52
C THR A 16 0.89 15.35 -3.77
N ALA A 17 1.20 14.06 -3.65
CA ALA A 17 0.90 13.07 -4.68
C ALA A 17 -0.55 12.54 -4.58
N THR A 18 -1.24 12.82 -3.47
CA THR A 18 -2.59 12.33 -3.20
C THR A 18 -3.43 13.47 -2.61
N PRO A 19 -4.07 14.30 -3.45
CA PRO A 19 -4.79 15.50 -3.00
C PRO A 19 -6.16 15.17 -2.40
N LEU A 20 -6.22 14.18 -1.53
CA LEU A 20 -7.41 13.74 -0.80
C LEU A 20 -7.14 13.78 0.70
N SER A 21 -8.07 14.36 1.47
CA SER A 21 -7.98 14.33 2.92
C SER A 21 -8.26 12.91 3.44
N SER A 22 -7.46 12.45 4.38
CA SER A 22 -7.76 11.22 5.12
C SER A 22 -8.95 11.36 6.07
N ASN A 23 -9.38 12.57 6.33
CA ASN A 23 -10.56 12.89 7.13
C ASN A 23 -11.58 13.63 6.28
N ILE A 24 -12.66 12.93 5.91
CA ILE A 24 -13.76 13.45 5.08
C ILE A 24 -14.40 14.71 5.67
N LYS A 25 -14.48 14.79 7.00
CA LYS A 25 -15.03 15.95 7.70
C LYS A 25 -14.18 17.21 7.59
N LEU A 26 -12.96 17.10 7.03
CA LEU A 26 -12.03 18.19 6.80
C LEU A 26 -11.51 18.11 5.35
N PRO A 27 -12.36 18.32 4.35
CA PRO A 27 -11.97 18.23 2.96
C PRO A 27 -10.94 19.29 2.60
N MET A 28 -10.11 18.99 1.60
CA MET A 28 -9.00 19.88 1.24
C MET A 28 -9.47 21.21 0.66
N TYR A 29 -10.62 21.26 0.00
CA TYR A 29 -11.18 22.49 -0.56
C TYR A 29 -11.55 23.55 0.51
N GLU A 30 -11.70 23.17 1.77
CA GLU A 30 -11.89 24.14 2.85
C GLU A 30 -10.63 24.99 3.13
N ASN A 31 -9.46 24.47 2.75
CA ASN A 31 -8.17 25.11 3.02
C ASN A 31 -7.45 25.58 1.74
N TYR A 32 -7.78 25.03 0.58
CA TYR A 32 -7.19 25.35 -0.72
C TYR A 32 -8.29 25.72 -1.72
N GLN A 33 -8.11 26.79 -2.45
CA GLN A 33 -9.11 27.30 -3.39
C GLN A 33 -9.12 26.50 -4.69
N GLU A 34 -7.94 26.05 -5.13
CA GLU A 34 -7.75 25.37 -6.41
C GLU A 34 -6.82 24.17 -6.25
N LEU A 35 -7.01 23.19 -7.12
CA LEU A 35 -6.15 22.04 -7.31
C LEU A 35 -5.57 22.07 -8.73
N TYR A 36 -4.25 22.02 -8.83
CA TYR A 36 -3.56 21.80 -10.10
C TYR A 36 -3.04 20.36 -10.11
N VAL A 37 -3.52 19.56 -11.06
CA VAL A 37 -3.08 18.17 -11.25
C VAL A 37 -1.97 18.18 -12.30
N GLY A 38 -0.85 17.54 -11.98
CA GLY A 38 0.26 17.34 -12.91
C GLY A 38 0.04 16.14 -13.82
N GLU A 39 1.13 15.57 -14.31
CA GLU A 39 1.12 14.35 -15.13
C GLU A 39 0.56 13.16 -14.35
N THR A 40 -0.08 12.22 -15.06
CA THR A 40 -0.60 10.99 -14.47
C THR A 40 0.55 10.04 -14.10
N ILE A 41 0.27 9.04 -13.28
CA ILE A 41 1.26 8.01 -12.95
C ILE A 41 1.67 7.25 -14.22
N GLU A 42 0.75 7.02 -15.15
CA GLU A 42 1.00 6.36 -16.42
C GLU A 42 1.94 7.18 -17.29
N ASP A 43 1.70 8.49 -17.47
CA ASP A 43 2.60 9.40 -18.17
C ASP A 43 4.01 9.39 -17.54
N LEU A 44 4.09 9.40 -16.21
CA LEU A 44 5.37 9.37 -15.50
C LEU A 44 6.12 8.03 -15.68
N ILE A 45 5.39 6.92 -15.82
CA ILE A 45 5.99 5.61 -16.13
C ILE A 45 6.48 5.58 -17.58
N GLU A 46 5.67 6.02 -18.54
CA GLU A 46 6.03 6.09 -19.96
C GLU A 46 7.26 6.98 -20.19
N ASN A 47 7.30 8.13 -19.54
CA ASN A 47 8.41 9.08 -19.58
C ASN A 47 9.60 8.64 -18.70
N ARG A 48 9.57 7.46 -18.06
CA ARG A 48 10.64 6.90 -17.23
C ARG A 48 11.02 7.74 -16.02
N TYR A 49 10.07 8.44 -15.44
CA TYR A 49 10.21 9.10 -14.13
C TYR A 49 9.84 8.16 -12.98
N LEU A 50 8.94 7.20 -13.24
CA LEU A 50 8.53 6.19 -12.28
C LEU A 50 8.72 4.77 -12.83
N ALA A 51 9.01 3.82 -11.94
CA ALA A 51 9.03 2.40 -12.25
C ALA A 51 7.61 1.84 -12.33
N SER A 52 7.38 0.89 -13.24
CA SER A 52 6.11 0.20 -13.38
C SER A 52 5.89 -0.83 -12.26
N ALA A 53 4.67 -0.94 -11.75
CA ALA A 53 4.29 -1.90 -10.71
C ALA A 53 3.80 -3.21 -11.33
N ASN A 54 4.39 -4.35 -10.93
CA ASN A 54 3.84 -5.68 -11.15
C ASN A 54 2.95 -6.01 -9.95
N MET A 55 1.64 -6.11 -10.14
CA MET A 55 0.67 -6.32 -9.07
C MET A 55 0.38 -7.82 -8.88
N PHE A 56 0.49 -8.29 -7.64
CA PHE A 56 0.11 -9.64 -7.21
C PHE A 56 -0.92 -9.50 -6.09
N SER A 57 -2.14 -9.97 -6.29
CA SER A 57 -3.20 -9.90 -5.29
C SER A 57 -3.56 -11.28 -4.78
N TYR A 58 -3.61 -11.42 -3.46
CA TYR A 58 -3.98 -12.64 -2.77
C TYR A 58 -5.30 -12.44 -2.04
N ASN A 59 -6.28 -13.28 -2.32
CA ASN A 59 -7.56 -13.19 -1.66
C ASN A 59 -7.42 -13.42 -0.15
N VAL A 60 -7.93 -12.46 0.62
CA VAL A 60 -7.99 -12.48 2.09
C VAL A 60 -9.41 -12.14 2.51
N GLY A 61 -10.02 -12.99 3.35
CA GLY A 61 -11.34 -12.69 3.93
C GLY A 61 -11.28 -11.45 4.80
N LEU A 62 -12.11 -10.44 4.50
CA LEU A 62 -12.16 -9.16 5.21
C LEU A 62 -13.29 -9.10 6.25
N THR A 63 -14.17 -10.11 6.31
CA THR A 63 -15.38 -10.14 7.19
C THR A 63 -15.10 -10.01 8.68
N SER A 64 -13.86 -10.36 9.11
CA SER A 64 -13.44 -10.21 10.51
C SER A 64 -12.91 -8.80 10.84
N LEU A 65 -12.75 -7.94 9.84
CA LEU A 65 -12.21 -6.59 10.05
C LEU A 65 -13.32 -5.62 10.48
N GLU A 66 -13.03 -4.85 11.50
CA GLU A 66 -13.91 -3.81 12.04
C GLU A 66 -13.44 -2.43 11.62
N VAL A 67 -14.36 -1.58 11.15
CA VAL A 67 -14.08 -0.19 10.80
C VAL A 67 -14.11 0.68 12.06
N GLY A 68 -13.04 1.43 12.29
CA GLY A 68 -12.92 2.36 13.41
C GLY A 68 -13.53 3.74 13.12
N ALA A 69 -13.55 4.59 14.14
CA ALA A 69 -14.09 5.96 14.05
C ALA A 69 -13.34 6.87 13.03
N ASN A 70 -12.14 6.51 12.65
CA ASN A 70 -11.34 7.20 11.64
C ASN A 70 -11.66 6.78 10.20
N GLY A 71 -12.60 5.85 10.00
CA GLY A 71 -13.02 5.36 8.69
C GLY A 71 -12.11 4.28 8.08
N ASP A 72 -11.03 3.87 8.75
CA ASP A 72 -10.18 2.74 8.35
C ASP A 72 -10.33 1.57 9.34
N TYR A 73 -9.79 0.41 9.02
CA TYR A 73 -9.87 -0.78 9.87
C TYR A 73 -9.14 -0.58 11.20
N THR A 74 -9.72 -1.13 12.28
CA THR A 74 -9.13 -1.07 13.61
C THR A 74 -7.83 -1.87 13.67
N VAL A 75 -6.90 -1.41 14.50
CA VAL A 75 -5.64 -2.14 14.73
C VAL A 75 -5.93 -3.52 15.30
N LYS A 76 -6.87 -3.62 16.24
CA LYS A 76 -7.22 -4.87 16.91
C LYS A 76 -7.72 -5.93 15.93
N SER A 77 -8.76 -5.64 15.15
CA SER A 77 -9.29 -6.62 14.18
C SER A 77 -8.26 -6.99 13.11
N SER A 78 -7.41 -6.04 12.71
CA SER A 78 -6.30 -6.31 11.79
C SER A 78 -5.25 -7.21 12.41
N GLU A 79 -4.86 -7.00 13.66
CA GLU A 79 -3.90 -7.86 14.35
C GLU A 79 -4.46 -9.28 14.51
N ASP A 80 -5.75 -9.43 14.90
CA ASP A 80 -6.41 -10.72 15.02
C ASP A 80 -6.38 -11.51 13.69
N LEU A 81 -6.56 -10.84 12.55
CA LEU A 81 -6.49 -11.48 11.23
C LEU A 81 -5.04 -11.79 10.82
N TYR A 82 -4.16 -10.79 10.82
CA TYR A 82 -2.84 -10.90 10.20
C TYR A 82 -1.77 -11.55 11.08
N THR A 83 -2.04 -11.81 12.36
CA THR A 83 -1.16 -12.64 13.22
C THR A 83 -1.53 -14.12 13.22
N ASN A 84 -2.62 -14.48 12.53
CA ASN A 84 -3.01 -15.88 12.35
C ASN A 84 -1.90 -16.65 11.62
N VAL A 85 -1.68 -17.91 12.00
CA VAL A 85 -0.63 -18.77 11.43
C VAL A 85 -0.81 -18.97 9.93
N ASP A 86 -2.05 -19.11 9.45
CA ASP A 86 -2.35 -19.28 8.02
C ASP A 86 -2.01 -18.01 7.23
N MET A 87 -2.33 -16.83 7.79
CA MET A 87 -1.98 -15.56 7.16
C MET A 87 -0.47 -15.30 7.13
N LEU A 88 0.24 -15.63 8.23
CA LEU A 88 1.70 -15.53 8.25
C LEU A 88 2.35 -16.51 7.25
N SER A 89 1.81 -17.72 7.13
CA SER A 89 2.28 -18.71 6.15
C SER A 89 2.00 -18.25 4.71
N LYS A 90 0.81 -17.69 4.45
CA LYS A 90 0.45 -17.10 3.16
C LYS A 90 1.38 -15.93 2.80
N LEU A 91 1.68 -15.05 3.75
CA LEU A 91 2.59 -13.92 3.54
C LEU A 91 4.01 -14.40 3.17
N VAL A 92 4.56 -15.39 3.91
CA VAL A 92 5.89 -15.95 3.59
C VAL A 92 5.88 -16.61 2.22
N GLY A 93 4.85 -17.40 1.89
CA GLY A 93 4.70 -18.03 0.58
C GLY A 93 4.61 -17.01 -0.56
N ALA A 94 3.80 -15.96 -0.40
CA ALA A 94 3.67 -14.87 -1.36
C ALA A 94 5.02 -14.15 -1.59
N TYR A 95 5.79 -13.90 -0.52
CA TYR A 95 7.13 -13.35 -0.65
C TYR A 95 8.07 -14.30 -1.42
N GLU A 96 8.07 -15.58 -1.08
CA GLU A 96 8.94 -16.58 -1.74
C GLU A 96 8.69 -16.68 -3.23
N GLU A 97 7.45 -16.58 -3.63
CA GLU A 97 7.01 -16.68 -5.01
C GLU A 97 7.32 -15.40 -5.82
N THR A 98 7.03 -14.23 -5.26
CA THR A 98 7.06 -12.96 -6.02
C THR A 98 8.27 -12.08 -5.74
N SER A 99 8.86 -12.18 -4.55
CA SER A 99 9.77 -11.16 -4.01
C SER A 99 11.06 -11.71 -3.41
N LYS A 100 11.29 -13.03 -3.48
CA LYS A 100 12.48 -13.67 -2.92
C LYS A 100 13.75 -13.06 -3.51
N GLY A 101 14.65 -12.63 -2.62
CA GLY A 101 15.92 -12.01 -3.00
C GLY A 101 15.82 -10.52 -3.36
N LYS A 102 14.63 -9.93 -3.34
CA LYS A 102 14.39 -8.51 -3.60
C LYS A 102 14.43 -7.70 -2.31
N LYS A 103 14.92 -6.46 -2.40
CA LYS A 103 14.82 -5.50 -1.29
C LYS A 103 13.35 -5.13 -1.08
N THR A 104 12.81 -5.45 0.09
CA THR A 104 11.37 -5.47 0.32
C THR A 104 10.96 -4.62 1.52
N LEU A 105 9.86 -3.86 1.37
CA LEU A 105 9.13 -3.26 2.48
C LEU A 105 7.80 -4.00 2.69
N ILE A 106 7.50 -4.36 3.95
CA ILE A 106 6.22 -4.95 4.35
C ILE A 106 5.49 -3.95 5.24
N PHE A 107 4.31 -3.52 4.82
CA PHE A 107 3.46 -2.61 5.57
C PHE A 107 2.37 -3.36 6.32
N ASN A 108 2.26 -3.12 7.62
CA ASN A 108 1.25 -3.71 8.49
C ASN A 108 0.36 -2.65 9.14
N ASN A 109 -0.81 -3.05 9.67
CA ASN A 109 -1.69 -2.14 10.38
C ASN A 109 -1.33 -2.01 11.89
N GLY A 110 -0.77 -3.05 12.50
CA GLY A 110 -0.46 -3.10 13.93
C GLY A 110 0.99 -3.49 14.23
N ILE A 111 1.48 -3.07 15.39
CA ILE A 111 2.85 -3.35 15.85
C ILE A 111 3.01 -4.86 16.10
N GLN A 112 2.01 -5.51 16.71
CA GLN A 112 2.05 -6.95 16.97
C GLN A 112 2.13 -7.75 15.67
N THR A 113 1.35 -7.37 14.64
CA THR A 113 1.48 -7.99 13.31
C THR A 113 2.89 -7.86 12.78
N SER A 114 3.48 -6.67 12.84
CA SER A 114 4.84 -6.43 12.33
C SER A 114 5.90 -7.25 13.08
N ILE A 115 5.74 -7.41 14.39
CA ILE A 115 6.63 -8.27 15.23
C ILE A 115 6.48 -9.74 14.83
N GLN A 116 5.26 -10.25 14.64
CA GLN A 116 5.02 -11.64 14.23
C GLN A 116 5.57 -11.91 12.82
N VAL A 117 5.41 -10.97 11.90
CA VAL A 117 6.03 -11.01 10.56
C VAL A 117 7.55 -11.09 10.68
N PHE A 118 8.17 -10.24 11.52
CA PHE A 118 9.61 -10.30 11.77
C PHE A 118 10.04 -11.69 12.24
N HIS A 119 9.34 -12.29 13.20
CA HIS A 119 9.68 -13.63 13.70
C HIS A 119 9.48 -14.72 12.65
N ALA A 120 8.41 -14.67 11.85
CA ALA A 120 8.14 -15.63 10.79
C ALA A 120 9.24 -15.63 9.72
N PHE A 121 9.61 -14.46 9.21
CA PHE A 121 10.66 -14.31 8.20
C PHE A 121 12.05 -14.64 8.74
N LYS A 122 12.35 -14.26 9.99
CA LYS A 122 13.61 -14.62 10.65
C LYS A 122 13.74 -16.13 10.84
N LYS A 123 12.66 -16.82 11.21
CA LYS A 123 12.60 -18.28 11.31
C LYS A 123 12.82 -18.96 9.95
N ALA A 124 12.31 -18.34 8.88
CA ALA A 124 12.54 -18.79 7.50
C ALA A 124 13.93 -18.45 6.95
N GLY A 125 14.80 -17.78 7.73
CA GLY A 125 16.18 -17.48 7.37
C GLY A 125 16.40 -16.22 6.54
N TYR A 126 15.39 -15.33 6.46
CA TYR A 126 15.49 -14.07 5.68
C TYR A 126 16.10 -12.92 6.48
N PRO A 127 16.88 -12.03 5.84
CA PRO A 127 17.44 -10.83 6.49
C PRO A 127 16.36 -9.77 6.67
N ILE A 128 15.74 -9.76 7.85
CA ILE A 128 14.61 -8.88 8.16
C ILE A 128 14.89 -8.05 9.42
N ALA A 129 14.40 -6.81 9.41
CA ALA A 129 14.33 -5.93 10.58
C ALA A 129 12.90 -5.42 10.77
N HIS A 130 12.53 -5.16 12.02
CA HIS A 130 11.28 -4.50 12.41
C HIS A 130 11.54 -3.03 12.69
N LEU A 131 10.64 -2.16 12.22
CA LEU A 131 10.73 -0.72 12.44
C LEU A 131 9.35 -0.10 12.69
N ASP A 132 9.19 0.53 13.85
CA ASP A 132 7.98 1.28 14.22
C ASP A 132 8.31 2.59 14.95
N ASN A 133 7.29 3.26 15.48
CA ASN A 133 7.42 4.53 16.17
C ASN A 133 8.03 4.42 17.58
N THR A 134 8.19 3.22 18.12
CA THR A 134 8.81 2.98 19.44
C THR A 134 10.34 2.94 19.34
N ASN A 135 10.88 2.70 18.12
CA ASN A 135 12.33 2.71 17.92
C ASN A 135 12.93 4.09 18.18
N THR A 136 14.02 4.13 18.92
CA THR A 136 14.82 5.33 19.11
C THR A 136 15.41 5.81 17.78
N LYS A 137 15.78 7.08 17.73
CA LYS A 137 16.44 7.64 16.53
C LYS A 137 17.68 6.86 16.13
N LYS A 138 18.50 6.43 17.11
CA LYS A 138 19.72 5.64 16.85
C LYS A 138 19.43 4.29 16.24
N GLU A 139 18.42 3.56 16.75
CA GLU A 139 17.98 2.28 16.20
C GLU A 139 17.43 2.45 14.80
N ARG A 140 16.60 3.45 14.58
CA ARG A 140 16.06 3.76 13.26
C ARG A 140 17.17 4.03 12.26
N ASP A 141 18.12 4.91 12.59
CA ASP A 141 19.26 5.24 11.73
C ASP A 141 20.11 4.01 11.42
N PHE A 142 20.28 3.10 12.40
CA PHE A 142 21.00 1.84 12.22
C PHE A 142 20.26 0.91 11.26
N ILE A 143 18.96 0.68 11.47
CA ILE A 143 18.12 -0.19 10.63
C ILE A 143 18.08 0.34 9.19
N LEU A 144 17.89 1.64 9.00
CA LEU A 144 17.83 2.24 7.66
C LEU A 144 19.18 2.17 6.93
N LYS A 145 20.31 2.37 7.63
CA LYS A 145 21.64 2.18 7.08
C LYS A 145 21.91 0.73 6.68
N TRP A 146 21.50 -0.22 7.53
CA TRP A 146 21.59 -1.65 7.23
C TRP A 146 20.75 -2.01 6.00
N PHE A 147 19.49 -1.57 5.95
CA PHE A 147 18.59 -1.79 4.83
C PHE A 147 19.19 -1.28 3.51
N LYS A 148 19.72 -0.07 3.53
CA LYS A 148 20.38 0.52 2.35
C LYS A 148 21.54 -0.32 1.83
N LYS A 149 22.35 -0.87 2.73
CA LYS A 149 23.58 -1.62 2.39
C LYS A 149 23.34 -3.09 1.99
N THR A 150 22.22 -3.67 2.43
CA THR A 150 21.93 -5.10 2.23
C THR A 150 20.97 -5.27 1.04
N PRO A 151 21.41 -5.91 -0.07
CA PRO A 151 20.62 -5.96 -1.32
C PRO A 151 19.24 -6.61 -1.16
N ASN A 152 19.13 -7.71 -0.42
CA ASN A 152 17.91 -8.49 -0.21
C ASN A 152 17.26 -8.26 1.17
N ALA A 153 17.55 -7.11 1.78
CA ALA A 153 17.01 -6.77 3.10
C ALA A 153 15.50 -6.59 3.06
N ILE A 154 14.85 -7.00 4.15
CA ILE A 154 13.42 -6.82 4.38
C ILE A 154 13.24 -5.89 5.57
N ILE A 155 12.38 -4.89 5.46
CA ILE A 155 11.84 -4.16 6.61
C ILE A 155 10.36 -4.45 6.72
N THR A 156 9.92 -4.90 7.90
CA THR A 156 8.51 -4.92 8.29
C THR A 156 8.22 -3.70 9.17
N SER A 157 7.17 -2.95 8.84
CA SER A 157 6.91 -1.68 9.54
C SER A 157 5.42 -1.37 9.71
N VAL A 158 5.16 -0.40 10.61
CA VAL A 158 3.84 0.19 10.84
C VAL A 158 3.92 1.69 10.62
N SER A 159 3.29 2.18 9.56
CA SER A 159 3.05 3.59 9.21
C SER A 159 4.29 4.51 9.08
N ILE A 160 5.43 4.16 9.66
CA ILE A 160 6.58 5.08 9.79
C ILE A 160 7.32 5.33 8.47
N LEU A 161 7.25 4.41 7.51
CA LEU A 161 7.91 4.52 6.21
C LEU A 161 6.96 4.95 5.07
N THR A 162 5.71 5.26 5.40
CA THR A 162 4.72 5.73 4.41
C THR A 162 5.01 7.16 3.94
N THR A 163 5.68 7.98 4.77
CA THR A 163 6.05 9.35 4.44
C THR A 163 7.52 9.62 4.74
N GLY A 164 8.17 10.47 3.95
CA GLY A 164 9.52 10.97 4.22
C GLY A 164 10.67 9.97 4.10
N PHE A 165 10.41 8.72 3.71
CA PHE A 165 11.45 7.72 3.46
C PHE A 165 11.70 7.58 1.95
N ASP A 166 12.93 7.82 1.53
CA ASP A 166 13.35 7.72 0.13
C ASP A 166 14.51 6.73 0.00
N GLU A 167 14.21 5.55 -0.58
CA GLU A 167 15.18 4.50 -0.86
C GLU A 167 14.89 3.91 -2.25
N PRO A 168 15.57 4.37 -3.29
CA PRO A 168 15.30 3.99 -4.67
C PRO A 168 15.52 2.50 -4.98
N THR A 169 16.30 1.81 -4.15
CA THR A 169 16.64 0.39 -4.36
C THR A 169 15.57 -0.59 -3.91
N ILE A 170 14.41 -0.11 -3.44
CA ILE A 170 13.28 -0.98 -3.08
C ILE A 170 12.71 -1.63 -4.35
N GLU A 171 12.67 -2.95 -4.38
CA GLU A 171 12.23 -3.75 -5.52
C GLU A 171 10.87 -4.42 -5.27
N SER A 172 10.42 -4.46 -4.02
CA SER A 172 9.13 -5.04 -3.66
C SER A 172 8.46 -4.31 -2.50
N ILE A 173 7.15 -4.12 -2.62
CA ILE A 173 6.24 -3.61 -1.59
C ILE A 173 5.23 -4.70 -1.28
N ILE A 174 5.08 -5.05 -0.01
CA ILE A 174 4.06 -6.00 0.43
C ILE A 174 3.07 -5.26 1.34
N LEU A 175 1.82 -5.26 0.93
CA LEU A 175 0.69 -4.70 1.67
C LEU A 175 0.08 -5.82 2.54
N ASN A 176 0.69 -6.09 3.70
CA ASN A 176 0.16 -7.03 4.70
C ASN A 176 -0.87 -6.32 5.58
N ARG A 177 -1.80 -5.63 4.94
CA ARG A 177 -2.90 -4.90 5.56
C ARG A 177 -3.99 -4.55 4.57
N ALA A 178 -5.22 -4.63 4.99
CA ALA A 178 -6.33 -3.96 4.33
C ALA A 178 -6.39 -2.48 4.78
N THR A 179 -6.86 -1.60 3.90
CA THR A 179 -7.16 -0.20 4.24
C THR A 179 -8.33 0.33 3.43
N LYS A 180 -9.05 1.28 3.99
CA LYS A 180 -10.09 2.07 3.30
C LYS A 180 -9.55 3.44 2.84
N SER A 181 -8.25 3.69 3.04
CA SER A 181 -7.60 4.94 2.68
C SER A 181 -6.84 4.84 1.36
N LEU A 182 -7.39 5.43 0.28
CA LEU A 182 -6.73 5.58 -1.00
C LEU A 182 -5.36 6.27 -0.86
N THR A 183 -5.31 7.33 -0.10
CA THR A 183 -4.06 8.08 0.16
C THR A 183 -2.98 7.18 0.72
N LEU A 184 -3.32 6.33 1.70
CA LEU A 184 -2.37 5.41 2.31
C LEU A 184 -1.93 4.32 1.32
N TYR A 185 -2.85 3.77 0.52
CA TYR A 185 -2.56 2.81 -0.54
C TYR A 185 -1.51 3.36 -1.52
N TYR A 186 -1.75 4.55 -2.06
CA TYR A 186 -0.81 5.20 -2.98
C TYR A 186 0.53 5.54 -2.34
N GLN A 187 0.53 6.00 -1.10
CA GLN A 187 1.76 6.31 -0.37
C GLN A 187 2.63 5.08 -0.12
N MET A 188 2.04 3.94 0.20
CA MET A 188 2.76 2.68 0.40
C MET A 188 3.38 2.19 -0.91
N ILE A 189 2.61 2.10 -1.99
CA ILE A 189 3.11 1.64 -3.29
C ILE A 189 4.16 2.59 -3.85
N GLY A 190 3.95 3.89 -3.72
CA GLY A 190 4.88 4.92 -4.16
C GLY A 190 6.30 4.81 -3.57
N ARG A 191 6.50 4.04 -2.47
CA ARG A 191 7.85 3.76 -1.95
C ARG A 191 8.68 2.87 -2.89
N GLY A 192 8.04 2.03 -3.70
CA GLY A 192 8.72 1.18 -4.69
C GLY A 192 8.94 1.83 -6.05
N SER A 193 8.25 2.93 -6.35
CA SER A 193 8.15 3.50 -7.69
C SER A 193 9.39 4.23 -8.19
N ARG A 194 10.42 4.42 -7.38
CA ARG A 194 11.64 5.09 -7.82
C ARG A 194 12.37 4.29 -8.89
N ILE A 195 12.76 4.96 -9.97
CA ILE A 195 13.52 4.35 -11.06
C ILE A 195 15.02 4.39 -10.78
N LEU A 196 15.76 3.38 -11.25
CA LEU A 196 17.21 3.33 -11.32
C LEU A 196 17.62 2.77 -12.69
N ASN A 197 18.86 2.92 -13.08
CA ASN A 197 19.38 2.42 -14.36
C ASN A 197 19.11 0.90 -14.56
N ASN A 198 19.12 0.14 -13.46
CA ASN A 198 18.89 -1.30 -13.43
C ASN A 198 17.52 -1.70 -12.86
N LYS A 199 16.63 -0.74 -12.60
CA LYS A 199 15.29 -0.98 -12.02
C LYS A 199 14.25 -0.10 -12.72
N SER A 200 13.51 -0.70 -13.64
CA SER A 200 12.35 -0.09 -14.32
C SER A 200 11.01 -0.60 -13.84
N THR A 201 11.01 -1.68 -13.04
CA THR A 201 9.81 -2.30 -12.46
C THR A 201 10.02 -2.60 -10.98
N PHE A 202 8.94 -2.78 -10.25
CA PHE A 202 8.94 -3.28 -8.87
C PHE A 202 7.68 -4.12 -8.62
N ASN A 203 7.73 -5.00 -7.62
CA ASN A 203 6.60 -5.84 -7.29
C ASN A 203 5.74 -5.21 -6.19
N VAL A 204 4.43 -5.34 -6.33
CA VAL A 204 3.45 -5.00 -5.29
C VAL A 204 2.67 -6.26 -4.97
N VAL A 205 2.74 -6.71 -3.73
CA VAL A 205 2.07 -7.90 -3.24
C VAL A 205 0.97 -7.47 -2.28
N ASP A 206 -0.28 -7.67 -2.66
CA ASP A 206 -1.44 -7.22 -1.90
C ASP A 206 -2.12 -8.39 -1.17
N LEU A 207 -2.02 -8.38 0.16
CA LEU A 207 -2.72 -9.30 1.05
C LEU A 207 -3.86 -8.59 1.83
N GLY A 208 -4.40 -7.50 1.27
CA GLY A 208 -5.47 -6.71 1.90
C GLY A 208 -6.65 -6.44 0.98
N ASN A 209 -6.71 -7.08 -0.20
CA ASN A 209 -7.70 -6.82 -1.24
C ASN A 209 -7.79 -5.32 -1.63
N ASN A 210 -6.70 -4.56 -1.41
CA ASN A 210 -6.67 -3.12 -1.69
C ASN A 210 -6.75 -2.85 -3.19
N PHE A 211 -6.13 -3.70 -4.01
CA PHE A 211 -6.21 -3.63 -5.47
C PHE A 211 -7.67 -3.73 -5.96
N HIS A 212 -8.44 -4.65 -5.39
CA HIS A 212 -9.86 -4.79 -5.75
C HIS A 212 -10.69 -3.60 -5.29
N ARG A 213 -10.30 -2.96 -4.19
CA ARG A 213 -10.98 -1.77 -3.68
C ARG A 213 -10.68 -0.51 -4.48
N PHE A 214 -9.42 -0.30 -4.83
CA PHE A 214 -8.92 0.98 -5.36
C PHE A 214 -8.51 0.92 -6.83
N GLY A 215 -8.45 -0.28 -7.43
CA GLY A 215 -7.91 -0.47 -8.76
C GLY A 215 -6.38 -0.47 -8.82
N PRO A 216 -5.82 -0.54 -10.03
CA PRO A 216 -4.39 -0.51 -10.26
C PRO A 216 -3.78 0.84 -9.82
N TRP A 217 -2.53 0.79 -9.32
CA TRP A 217 -1.83 1.99 -8.85
C TRP A 217 -1.65 3.09 -9.92
N GLY A 218 -1.58 2.71 -11.20
CA GLY A 218 -1.50 3.64 -12.33
C GLY A 218 -2.86 4.13 -12.85
N ALA A 219 -3.99 3.75 -12.20
CA ALA A 219 -5.31 4.18 -12.66
C ALA A 219 -5.42 5.70 -12.73
N ASP A 220 -6.02 6.18 -13.82
CA ASP A 220 -6.35 7.60 -13.97
C ASP A 220 -7.53 7.94 -13.05
N LEU A 221 -7.24 8.71 -12.02
CA LEU A 221 -8.21 9.15 -11.03
C LEU A 221 -8.61 10.60 -11.27
N ASP A 222 -9.89 10.88 -11.24
CA ASP A 222 -10.42 12.26 -11.31
C ASP A 222 -10.17 13.02 -10.00
N TRP A 223 -8.90 13.40 -9.79
CA TRP A 223 -8.48 14.15 -8.60
C TRP A 223 -9.21 15.48 -8.45
N GLN A 224 -9.59 16.13 -9.58
CA GLN A 224 -10.36 17.38 -9.56
C GLN A 224 -11.74 17.18 -8.95
N ARG A 225 -12.42 16.11 -9.35
CA ARG A 225 -13.73 15.75 -8.80
C ARG A 225 -13.64 15.33 -7.35
N MET A 226 -12.63 14.51 -7.00
CA MET A 226 -12.40 14.10 -5.60
C MET A 226 -12.07 15.29 -4.69
N PHE A 227 -11.35 16.28 -5.19
CA PHE A 227 -11.05 17.50 -4.46
C PHE A 227 -12.31 18.33 -4.19
N LYS A 228 -13.19 18.48 -5.18
CA LYS A 228 -14.43 19.27 -5.08
C LYS A 228 -15.57 18.55 -4.36
N ALA A 229 -15.65 17.24 -4.50
CA ALA A 229 -16.72 16.39 -3.99
C ALA A 229 -16.12 15.08 -3.41
N PRO A 230 -15.45 15.12 -2.24
CA PRO A 230 -14.79 13.95 -1.67
C PRO A 230 -15.77 12.80 -1.35
N ASP A 231 -17.06 13.09 -1.11
CA ASP A 231 -18.08 12.06 -0.90
C ASP A 231 -18.27 11.17 -2.13
N TYR A 232 -18.10 11.73 -3.33
CA TYR A 232 -18.14 10.97 -4.59
C TYR A 232 -17.17 9.77 -4.60
N TYR A 233 -15.98 9.98 -4.04
CA TYR A 233 -14.99 8.92 -3.97
C TYR A 233 -15.41 7.78 -3.03
N LEU A 234 -16.07 8.10 -1.91
CA LEU A 234 -16.52 7.09 -0.95
C LEU A 234 -17.64 6.22 -1.52
N ASP A 235 -18.51 6.82 -2.31
CA ASP A 235 -19.59 6.09 -3.00
C ASP A 235 -19.06 5.23 -4.15
N ALA A 236 -17.84 5.53 -4.65
CA ALA A 236 -17.24 4.84 -5.78
C ALA A 236 -16.34 3.66 -5.39
N ILE A 237 -15.88 3.58 -4.13
CA ILE A 237 -15.06 2.45 -3.68
C ILE A 237 -15.94 1.24 -3.31
N LEU A 238 -15.48 0.05 -3.71
CA LEU A 238 -16.19 -1.18 -3.39
C LEU A 238 -16.25 -1.42 -1.87
N SER A 239 -17.43 -1.83 -1.40
CA SER A 239 -17.62 -2.30 -0.03
C SER A 239 -16.92 -3.64 0.21
N ASP A 240 -16.78 -4.04 1.48
CA ASP A 240 -16.18 -5.34 1.80
C ASP A 240 -17.03 -6.49 1.26
N GLU A 241 -18.36 -6.33 1.26
CA GLU A 241 -19.33 -7.29 0.74
C GLU A 241 -19.24 -7.42 -0.78
N GLU A 242 -19.05 -6.32 -1.50
CA GLU A 242 -18.87 -6.31 -2.96
C GLU A 242 -17.54 -6.96 -3.35
N ILE A 243 -16.46 -6.67 -2.63
CA ILE A 243 -15.16 -7.31 -2.84
C ILE A 243 -15.27 -8.83 -2.61
N GLU A 244 -15.88 -9.27 -1.50
CA GLU A 244 -16.05 -10.69 -1.21
C GLU A 244 -17.04 -11.35 -2.18
N GLY A 245 -18.06 -10.64 -2.62
CA GLY A 245 -19.00 -11.08 -3.64
C GLY A 245 -18.33 -11.36 -4.97
N ALA A 246 -17.39 -10.53 -5.38
CA ALA A 246 -16.61 -10.73 -6.61
C ALA A 246 -15.81 -12.04 -6.59
N PHE A 247 -15.33 -12.47 -5.40
CA PHE A 247 -14.64 -13.77 -5.27
C PHE A 247 -15.57 -14.96 -5.13
N ARG A 248 -16.88 -14.75 -4.89
CA ARG A 248 -17.88 -15.82 -4.81
C ARG A 248 -18.53 -16.14 -6.16
N PHE A 249 -18.14 -15.45 -7.22
CA PHE A 249 -18.63 -15.78 -8.57
C PHE A 249 -18.35 -17.26 -8.85
N GLU A 250 -19.40 -18.04 -9.21
CA GLU A 250 -19.24 -19.43 -9.59
C GLU A 250 -18.52 -19.52 -10.94
N LEU A 251 -17.21 -19.58 -10.88
CA LEU A 251 -16.40 -19.88 -12.03
C LEU A 251 -16.74 -21.30 -12.53
N PRO A 252 -16.82 -21.54 -13.83
CA PRO A 252 -16.92 -22.89 -14.41
C PRO A 252 -15.88 -23.81 -13.77
N ALA A 253 -16.23 -25.09 -13.57
CA ALA A 253 -15.41 -26.05 -12.84
C ALA A 253 -13.96 -26.17 -13.39
N GLU A 254 -13.78 -25.94 -14.69
CA GLU A 254 -12.48 -25.91 -15.37
C GLU A 254 -11.61 -24.74 -14.90
N ILE A 255 -12.21 -23.57 -14.74
CA ILE A 255 -11.53 -22.37 -14.24
C ILE A 255 -11.34 -22.45 -12.72
N LYS A 256 -12.30 -23.03 -11.95
CA LYS A 256 -12.13 -23.30 -10.50
C LYS A 256 -10.90 -24.17 -10.23
N ASN A 257 -10.58 -25.12 -11.08
CA ASN A 257 -9.42 -26.00 -10.94
C ASN A 257 -8.08 -25.30 -11.23
N GLU A 258 -8.07 -24.30 -12.11
CA GLU A 258 -6.88 -23.46 -12.33
C GLU A 258 -6.71 -22.42 -11.22
N PHE A 259 -7.79 -21.80 -10.76
CA PHE A 259 -7.78 -20.87 -9.64
C PHE A 259 -7.53 -21.53 -8.28
N SER A 260 -7.88 -22.79 -8.07
CA SER A 260 -7.55 -23.50 -6.82
C SER A 260 -6.08 -23.89 -6.74
N LYS A 261 -5.35 -23.84 -7.85
CA LYS A 261 -3.90 -24.04 -7.91
C LYS A 261 -3.10 -22.76 -7.75
N SER A 262 -3.69 -21.61 -8.11
CA SER A 262 -3.13 -20.29 -7.87
C SER A 262 -4.16 -19.42 -7.14
N ASN A 263 -4.00 -19.18 -5.86
CA ASN A 263 -4.79 -18.15 -5.14
C ASN A 263 -4.40 -16.73 -5.57
N GLU A 264 -3.96 -16.54 -6.81
CA GLU A 264 -3.31 -15.35 -7.32
C GLU A 264 -4.03 -14.80 -8.53
N LEU A 265 -4.33 -13.51 -8.47
CA LEU A 265 -4.65 -12.71 -9.64
C LEU A 265 -3.38 -11.95 -10.03
N TYR A 266 -2.76 -12.36 -11.13
CA TYR A 266 -1.68 -11.61 -11.75
C TYR A 266 -2.28 -10.65 -12.78
N PHE A 267 -2.08 -9.35 -12.59
CA PHE A 267 -2.45 -8.32 -13.55
C PHE A 267 -1.19 -7.68 -14.12
N ASP A 268 -0.90 -7.92 -15.38
CA ASP A 268 0.09 -7.18 -16.15
C ASP A 268 -0.64 -5.97 -16.78
N ILE A 269 -0.46 -4.80 -16.18
CA ILE A 269 -1.09 -3.54 -16.61
C ILE A 269 -0.84 -3.23 -18.09
N LYS A 270 0.25 -3.75 -18.68
CA LYS A 270 0.58 -3.54 -20.10
C LYS A 270 -0.22 -4.40 -21.09
N LYS A 271 -0.99 -5.38 -20.61
CA LYS A 271 -1.71 -6.32 -21.49
C LYS A 271 -3.21 -6.10 -21.58
N GLU A 272 -3.80 -5.30 -20.71
CA GLU A 272 -5.26 -5.12 -20.63
C GLU A 272 -5.77 -3.72 -20.97
N TYR A 273 -4.88 -2.81 -21.43
CA TYR A 273 -5.27 -1.49 -21.94
C TYR A 273 -4.62 -1.18 -23.28
#